data_8ecb30c2aa2cb7b4c3146352f7849b82
#
_entry.id   8ecb30c2aa2cb7b4c3146352f7849b82
#
_cell.length_a   1.000
_cell.length_b   1.000
_cell.length_c   1.000
_cell.angle_alpha   90.00
_cell.angle_beta   90.00
_cell.angle_gamma   90.00
#
_symmetry.space_group_name_H-M   'P 1'
#
loop_
_entity.id
_entity.type
_entity.pdbx_description
1 polymer ?
#
loop_
_entity_poly.entity_id
_entity_poly.type
_entity_poly.pdbx_seq_one_letter_code
_entity_poly.pdbx_strand_id
1 'polypeptide(L)'
;GASMSGICVISDSSIIECVNLSNDLVCDKIREYYVKYNVIPVIEDIRAYSGKLSKDVIDTCKFIGELTYRLINELQVHYFKLYPRSTVRKWIFDAFPDVCIPAIDKKIAYLDQYGARRNEELKAAGKKPKYRRYMTKSGELRKASFNYVDDRIIIAVMKRLWKIPEPKPFKPNIYGLKDDSWQALALASYYLYGLPTT
;
A
#
# COMPACT_ATOMS: atom_id res chain seq x y z
N GLY A 1 9.70 -3.00 -0.03
CA GLY A 1 10.27 -3.10 1.34
C GLY A 1 11.79 -3.09 1.36
N ALA A 2 12.39 -3.19 2.57
CA ALA A 2 13.86 -3.15 2.72
C ALA A 2 14.58 -4.34 2.07
N SER A 3 13.95 -5.51 1.99
CA SER A 3 14.55 -6.73 1.43
C SER A 3 13.67 -7.42 0.37
N MET A 4 12.38 -7.15 0.37
CA MET A 4 11.39 -7.78 -0.52
C MET A 4 10.55 -6.71 -1.19
N SER A 5 10.13 -6.96 -2.42
CA SER A 5 9.23 -6.09 -3.19
C SER A 5 8.11 -6.89 -3.84
N GLY A 6 6.91 -6.33 -3.81
CA GLY A 6 5.80 -6.80 -4.60
C GLY A 6 5.85 -6.21 -6.01
N ILE A 7 5.63 -7.03 -7.02
CA ILE A 7 5.48 -6.62 -8.41
C ILE A 7 4.12 -7.10 -8.89
N CYS A 8 3.39 -6.26 -9.61
CA CYS A 8 2.16 -6.64 -10.27
C CYS A 8 2.14 -6.09 -11.69
N VAL A 9 1.88 -6.94 -12.66
CA VAL A 9 1.70 -6.57 -14.07
C VAL A 9 0.23 -6.65 -14.40
N ILE A 10 -0.30 -5.55 -14.89
CA ILE A 10 -1.71 -5.43 -15.29
C ILE A 10 -1.83 -4.88 -16.70
N SER A 11 -2.92 -5.20 -17.35
CA SER A 11 -3.43 -4.53 -18.55
C SER A 11 -4.73 -3.79 -18.22
N ASP A 12 -5.31 -3.10 -19.20
CA ASP A 12 -6.56 -2.33 -19.00
C ASP A 12 -7.73 -3.17 -18.44
N SER A 13 -7.72 -4.47 -18.63
CA SER A 13 -8.84 -5.35 -18.28
C SER A 13 -8.46 -6.56 -17.41
N SER A 14 -7.18 -6.81 -17.17
CA SER A 14 -6.75 -8.04 -16.46
C SER A 14 -5.47 -7.88 -15.66
N ILE A 15 -5.39 -8.65 -14.58
CA ILE A 15 -4.15 -8.89 -13.87
C ILE A 15 -3.42 -10.02 -14.61
N ILE A 16 -2.20 -9.73 -15.06
CA ILE A 16 -1.38 -10.70 -15.80
C ILE A 16 -0.63 -11.59 -14.81
N GLU A 17 0.10 -10.98 -13.89
CA GLU A 17 0.91 -11.70 -12.89
C GLU A 17 1.19 -10.77 -11.69
N CYS A 18 1.22 -11.34 -10.49
CA CYS A 18 1.70 -10.66 -9.29
C CYS A 18 2.68 -11.59 -8.54
N VAL A 19 3.81 -11.05 -8.14
CA VAL A 19 4.87 -11.80 -7.43
C VAL A 19 5.46 -10.98 -6.29
N ASN A 20 6.01 -11.66 -5.28
CA ASN A 20 6.88 -11.04 -4.29
C ASN A 20 8.28 -11.63 -4.47
N LEU A 21 9.25 -10.75 -4.63
CA LEU A 21 10.64 -11.11 -4.90
C LEU A 21 11.59 -10.42 -3.94
N SER A 22 12.75 -11.01 -3.73
CA SER A 22 13.87 -10.30 -3.12
C SER A 22 14.33 -9.16 -4.02
N ASN A 23 14.80 -8.08 -3.42
CA ASN A 23 15.11 -6.84 -4.15
C ASN A 23 16.20 -7.01 -5.24
N ASP A 24 17.11 -7.96 -5.06
CA ASP A 24 18.15 -8.30 -6.04
C ASP A 24 17.59 -8.86 -7.37
N LEU A 25 16.42 -9.51 -7.32
CA LEU A 25 15.76 -10.10 -8.49
C LEU A 25 14.78 -9.15 -9.21
N VAL A 26 14.44 -8.03 -8.59
CA VAL A 26 13.40 -7.11 -9.10
C VAL A 26 13.76 -6.55 -10.47
N CYS A 27 15.00 -6.12 -10.66
CA CYS A 27 15.42 -5.51 -11.92
C CYS A 27 15.37 -6.50 -13.09
N ASP A 28 15.81 -7.73 -12.87
CA ASP A 28 15.77 -8.78 -13.89
C ASP A 28 14.32 -9.16 -14.24
N LYS A 29 13.43 -9.19 -13.24
CA LYS A 29 12.01 -9.45 -13.48
C LYS A 29 11.34 -8.30 -14.26
N ILE A 30 11.68 -7.05 -13.96
CA ILE A 30 11.20 -5.91 -14.77
C ILE A 30 11.72 -6.00 -16.20
N ARG A 31 12.99 -6.39 -16.42
CA ARG A 31 13.55 -6.62 -17.76
C ARG A 31 12.74 -7.67 -18.53
N GLU A 32 12.44 -8.80 -17.89
CA GLU A 32 11.60 -9.86 -18.48
C GLU A 32 10.24 -9.30 -18.95
N TYR A 33 9.56 -8.54 -18.07
CA TYR A 33 8.26 -7.97 -18.38
C TYR A 33 8.35 -6.88 -19.45
N TYR A 34 9.41 -6.06 -19.42
CA TYR A 34 9.62 -5.01 -20.41
C TYR A 34 9.78 -5.59 -21.81
N VAL A 35 10.58 -6.63 -21.95
CA VAL A 35 10.77 -7.33 -23.23
C VAL A 35 9.48 -8.03 -23.69
N LYS A 36 8.76 -8.68 -22.75
CA LYS A 36 7.59 -9.48 -23.11
C LYS A 36 6.33 -8.67 -23.36
N TYR A 37 6.12 -7.60 -22.63
CA TYR A 37 4.84 -6.87 -22.61
C TYR A 37 4.95 -5.38 -22.91
N ASN A 38 6.16 -4.85 -23.09
CA ASN A 38 6.40 -3.41 -23.24
C ASN A 38 5.75 -2.57 -22.10
N VAL A 39 6.00 -2.95 -20.87
CA VAL A 39 5.36 -2.36 -19.67
C VAL A 39 5.89 -0.96 -19.37
N ILE A 40 5.07 -0.14 -18.72
CA ILE A 40 5.49 1.10 -18.07
C ILE A 40 5.72 0.80 -16.59
N PRO A 41 6.96 0.89 -16.08
CA PRO A 41 7.22 0.72 -14.66
C PRO A 41 6.60 1.84 -13.84
N VAL A 42 5.86 1.45 -12.78
CA VAL A 42 5.30 2.36 -11.79
C VAL A 42 5.83 1.95 -10.43
N ILE A 43 6.52 2.85 -9.74
CA ILE A 43 7.26 2.54 -8.52
C ILE A 43 6.71 3.35 -7.37
N GLU A 44 6.58 2.74 -6.19
CA GLU A 44 6.23 3.46 -4.96
C GLU A 44 7.37 4.40 -4.55
N ASP A 45 7.06 5.69 -4.45
CA ASP A 45 7.98 6.71 -3.92
C ASP A 45 7.84 6.81 -2.40
N ILE A 46 8.93 6.59 -1.68
CA ILE A 46 8.98 6.74 -0.24
C ILE A 46 9.44 8.16 0.09
N ARG A 47 8.52 8.95 0.64
CA ARG A 47 8.83 10.27 1.16
C ARG A 47 8.98 10.23 2.67
N ALA A 48 10.11 10.74 3.15
CA ALA A 48 10.31 10.95 4.58
C ALA A 48 9.38 12.05 5.09
N TYR A 49 8.41 11.66 5.90
CA TYR A 49 7.64 12.62 6.70
C TYR A 49 8.39 12.83 8.02
N SER A 50 8.59 14.08 8.41
CA SER A 50 9.29 14.57 9.60
C SER A 50 9.49 13.54 10.72
N GLY A 51 10.73 13.25 11.10
CA GLY A 51 11.08 12.38 12.22
C GLY A 51 12.37 11.59 11.99
N LYS A 52 12.73 10.73 12.94
CA LYS A 52 13.85 9.79 12.80
C LYS A 52 13.52 8.75 11.74
N LEU A 53 14.29 8.71 10.67
CA LEU A 53 14.20 7.67 9.65
C LEU A 53 14.61 6.33 10.27
N SER A 54 13.78 5.30 10.13
CA SER A 54 14.19 3.95 10.48
C SER A 54 15.19 3.42 9.44
N LYS A 55 16.00 2.44 9.84
CA LYS A 55 16.93 1.77 8.92
C LYS A 55 16.19 1.24 7.68
N ASP A 56 15.03 0.62 7.87
CA ASP A 56 14.24 0.04 6.78
C ASP A 56 13.79 1.09 5.75
N VAL A 57 13.45 2.32 6.20
CA VAL A 57 13.11 3.42 5.30
C VAL A 57 14.32 3.85 4.48
N ILE A 58 15.49 3.98 5.13
CA ILE A 58 16.74 4.34 4.45
C ILE A 58 17.11 3.28 3.42
N ASP A 59 17.07 2.00 3.79
CA ASP A 59 17.42 0.88 2.91
C ASP A 59 16.44 0.79 1.72
N THR A 60 15.15 1.06 1.94
CA THR A 60 14.17 1.12 0.86
C THR A 60 14.42 2.31 -0.08
N CYS A 61 14.77 3.49 0.44
CA CYS A 61 15.13 4.64 -0.41
C CYS A 61 16.37 4.36 -1.27
N LYS A 62 17.39 3.71 -0.70
CA LYS A 62 18.58 3.28 -1.45
C LYS A 62 18.21 2.32 -2.57
N PHE A 63 17.39 1.31 -2.27
CA PHE A 63 16.91 0.36 -3.25
C PHE A 63 16.13 1.03 -4.40
N ILE A 64 15.24 1.98 -4.10
CA ILE A 64 14.51 2.73 -5.13
C ILE A 64 15.49 3.52 -6.01
N GLY A 65 16.49 4.18 -5.40
CA GLY A 65 17.53 4.91 -6.13
C GLY A 65 18.35 3.99 -7.05
N GLU A 66 18.77 2.84 -6.55
CA GLU A 66 19.49 1.83 -7.33
C GLU A 66 18.63 1.28 -8.48
N LEU A 67 17.38 0.91 -8.18
CA LEU A 67 16.44 0.41 -9.18
C LEU A 67 16.23 1.42 -10.30
N THR A 68 15.99 2.69 -9.97
CA THR A 68 15.79 3.75 -10.97
C THR A 68 17.04 3.98 -11.81
N TYR A 69 18.24 3.94 -11.20
CA TYR A 69 19.50 4.01 -11.91
C TYR A 69 19.65 2.85 -12.92
N ARG A 70 19.37 1.62 -12.50
CA ARG A 70 19.45 0.42 -13.36
C ARG A 70 18.41 0.44 -14.48
N LEU A 71 17.18 0.91 -14.22
CA LEU A 71 16.16 1.09 -15.24
C LEU A 71 16.65 2.01 -16.37
N ILE A 72 17.25 3.15 -16.03
CA ILE A 72 17.72 4.12 -17.02
C ILE A 72 18.97 3.61 -17.75
N ASN A 73 19.99 3.18 -17.00
CA ASN A 73 21.32 2.98 -17.56
C ASN A 73 21.56 1.55 -18.10
N GLU A 74 20.93 0.55 -17.51
CA GLU A 74 21.10 -0.85 -17.93
C GLU A 74 19.97 -1.32 -18.84
N LEU A 75 18.71 -0.93 -18.55
CA LEU A 75 17.56 -1.39 -19.31
C LEU A 75 17.07 -0.39 -20.36
N GLN A 76 17.64 0.82 -20.40
CA GLN A 76 17.25 1.90 -21.31
C GLN A 76 15.75 2.27 -21.19
N VAL A 77 15.17 2.08 -20.00
CA VAL A 77 13.78 2.42 -19.70
C VAL A 77 13.75 3.88 -19.24
N HIS A 78 13.52 4.79 -20.18
CA HIS A 78 13.50 6.23 -19.92
C HIS A 78 12.15 6.76 -19.42
N TYR A 79 11.10 5.95 -19.51
CA TYR A 79 9.77 6.34 -19.06
C TYR A 79 9.29 5.41 -17.95
N PHE A 80 9.23 5.93 -16.74
CA PHE A 80 8.64 5.31 -15.57
C PHE A 80 8.00 6.38 -14.67
N LYS A 81 7.18 5.97 -13.72
CA LYS A 81 6.48 6.88 -12.80
C LYS A 81 6.79 6.53 -11.35
N LEU A 82 6.85 7.57 -10.51
CA LEU A 82 7.01 7.46 -9.06
C LEU A 82 5.79 8.07 -8.38
N TYR A 83 5.11 7.32 -7.53
CA TYR A 83 3.96 7.82 -6.78
C TYR A 83 4.08 7.51 -5.29
N PRO A 84 3.88 8.51 -4.41
CA PRO A 84 3.83 8.28 -2.97
C PRO A 84 2.66 7.37 -2.59
N ARG A 85 2.86 6.50 -1.61
CA ARG A 85 1.80 5.66 -1.03
C ARG A 85 0.58 6.47 -0.58
N SER A 86 0.79 7.69 -0.06
CA SER A 86 -0.29 8.60 0.33
C SER A 86 -1.21 8.98 -0.82
N THR A 87 -0.68 9.13 -2.03
CA THR A 87 -1.45 9.44 -3.24
C THR A 87 -2.37 8.28 -3.60
N VAL A 88 -1.85 7.05 -3.58
CA VAL A 88 -2.64 5.83 -3.83
C VAL A 88 -3.74 5.67 -2.78
N ARG A 89 -3.41 5.84 -1.49
CA ARG A 89 -4.39 5.76 -0.40
C ARG A 89 -5.47 6.83 -0.50
N LYS A 90 -5.11 8.04 -0.92
CA LYS A 90 -6.08 9.12 -1.14
C LYS A 90 -7.02 8.76 -2.27
N TRP A 91 -6.51 8.28 -3.40
CA TRP A 91 -7.34 7.81 -4.52
C TRP A 91 -8.30 6.70 -4.10
N ILE A 92 -7.81 5.67 -3.37
CA ILE A 92 -8.64 4.58 -2.85
C ILE A 92 -9.78 5.13 -1.98
N PHE A 93 -9.47 6.06 -1.07
CA PHE A 93 -10.46 6.66 -0.18
C PHE A 93 -11.52 7.46 -0.94
N ASP A 94 -11.10 8.25 -1.93
CA ASP A 94 -11.98 9.12 -2.70
C ASP A 94 -12.84 8.33 -3.71
N ALA A 95 -12.27 7.29 -4.34
CA ALA A 95 -12.95 6.50 -5.37
C ALA A 95 -13.86 5.39 -4.78
N PHE A 96 -13.59 4.92 -3.55
CA PHE A 96 -14.32 3.82 -2.91
C PHE A 96 -14.77 4.19 -1.48
N PRO A 97 -15.48 5.30 -1.28
CA PRO A 97 -15.87 5.77 0.05
C PRO A 97 -16.80 4.80 0.75
N ASP A 98 -17.64 4.08 0.01
CA ASP A 98 -18.57 3.09 0.52
C ASP A 98 -17.89 1.84 1.12
N VAL A 99 -16.66 1.54 0.70
CA VAL A 99 -15.82 0.49 1.31
C VAL A 99 -14.97 1.08 2.44
N CYS A 100 -14.36 2.24 2.19
CA CYS A 100 -13.37 2.82 3.09
C CYS A 100 -13.97 3.38 4.38
N ILE A 101 -15.05 4.18 4.27
CA ILE A 101 -15.60 4.91 5.43
C ILE A 101 -16.09 3.93 6.52
N PRO A 102 -16.94 2.93 6.24
CA PRO A 102 -17.41 2.02 7.27
C PRO A 102 -16.28 1.21 7.92
N ALA A 103 -15.28 0.78 7.13
CA ALA A 103 -14.14 0.03 7.65
C ALA A 103 -13.26 0.88 8.56
N ILE A 104 -13.03 2.15 8.19
CA ILE A 104 -12.23 3.09 8.97
C ILE A 104 -12.95 3.49 10.25
N ASP A 105 -14.24 3.78 10.20
CA ASP A 105 -15.03 4.17 11.37
C ASP A 105 -15.06 3.03 12.41
N LYS A 106 -15.27 1.79 11.96
CA LYS A 106 -15.17 0.60 12.82
C LYS A 106 -13.79 0.46 13.45
N LYS A 107 -12.74 0.70 12.68
CA LYS A 107 -11.35 0.67 13.17
C LYS A 107 -11.08 1.76 14.20
N ILE A 108 -11.51 2.99 13.94
CA ILE A 108 -11.33 4.12 14.85
C ILE A 108 -12.06 3.85 16.17
N ALA A 109 -13.30 3.40 16.13
CA ALA A 109 -14.07 3.06 17.32
C ALA A 109 -13.38 1.95 18.15
N TYR A 110 -12.94 0.88 17.49
CA TYR A 110 -12.20 -0.21 18.16
C TYR A 110 -10.91 0.30 18.82
N LEU A 111 -10.10 1.08 18.10
CA LEU A 111 -8.82 1.60 18.63
C LEU A 111 -9.03 2.58 19.78
N ASP A 112 -10.11 3.37 19.75
CA ASP A 112 -10.42 4.27 20.85
C ASP A 112 -10.84 3.49 22.10
N GLN A 113 -11.74 2.50 21.98
CA GLN A 113 -12.13 1.63 23.08
C GLN A 113 -10.95 0.86 23.67
N TYR A 114 -10.08 0.32 22.80
CA TYR A 114 -8.85 -0.35 23.24
C TYR A 114 -7.94 0.61 24.02
N GLY A 115 -7.73 1.81 23.51
CA GLY A 115 -6.91 2.84 24.16
C GLY A 115 -7.49 3.29 25.50
N ALA A 116 -8.83 3.42 25.59
CA ALA A 116 -9.52 3.74 26.83
C ALA A 116 -9.24 2.68 27.91
N ARG A 117 -9.57 1.40 27.60
CA ARG A 117 -9.38 0.28 28.50
C ARG A 117 -7.93 0.17 28.99
N ARG A 118 -6.96 0.24 28.08
CA ARG A 118 -5.53 0.15 28.43
C ARG A 118 -5.04 1.30 29.29
N ASN A 119 -5.58 2.51 29.09
CA ASN A 119 -5.25 3.67 29.94
C ASN A 119 -5.85 3.54 31.34
N GLU A 120 -7.05 2.97 31.51
CA GLU A 120 -7.65 2.66 32.80
C GLU A 120 -6.82 1.62 33.57
N GLU A 121 -6.39 0.54 32.90
CA GLU A 121 -5.49 -0.46 33.48
C GLU A 121 -4.16 0.17 33.97
N LEU A 122 -3.58 1.07 33.17
CA LEU A 122 -2.36 1.79 33.55
C LEU A 122 -2.60 2.70 34.77
N LYS A 123 -3.72 3.41 34.78
CA LYS A 123 -4.11 4.29 35.89
C LYS A 123 -4.31 3.48 37.19
N ALA A 124 -4.99 2.35 37.11
CA ALA A 124 -5.16 1.44 38.25
C ALA A 124 -3.82 0.91 38.78
N ALA A 125 -2.83 0.75 37.92
CA ALA A 125 -1.46 0.36 38.28
C ALA A 125 -0.56 1.55 38.69
N GLY A 126 -1.12 2.74 38.93
CA GLY A 126 -0.37 3.95 39.29
C GLY A 126 0.50 4.55 38.18
N LYS A 127 0.28 4.14 36.92
CA LYS A 127 1.07 4.57 35.75
C LYS A 127 0.34 5.63 34.94
N LYS A 128 1.09 6.49 34.23
CA LYS A 128 0.52 7.49 33.35
C LYS A 128 -0.11 6.86 32.09
N PRO A 129 -1.23 7.41 31.59
CA PRO A 129 -1.82 7.01 30.31
C PRO A 129 -0.80 7.15 29.16
N LYS A 130 -0.72 6.14 28.28
CA LYS A 130 0.18 6.19 27.12
C LYS A 130 -0.47 5.77 25.79
N TYR A 131 -1.68 5.21 25.84
CA TYR A 131 -2.38 4.79 24.63
C TYR A 131 -3.15 5.96 24.01
N ARG A 132 -3.03 6.07 22.69
CA ARG A 132 -3.71 7.13 21.93
C ARG A 132 -5.23 6.96 22.00
N ARG A 133 -5.94 8.06 22.20
CA ARG A 133 -7.38 8.15 22.04
C ARG A 133 -7.69 8.70 20.65
N TYR A 134 -8.70 8.14 20.00
CA TYR A 134 -9.14 8.54 18.66
C TYR A 134 -10.34 9.49 18.72
N MET A 135 -10.33 10.39 19.68
CA MET A 135 -11.34 11.42 19.88
C MET A 135 -10.79 12.80 19.51
N THR A 136 -11.70 13.70 19.14
CA THR A 136 -11.43 15.13 18.99
C THR A 136 -11.33 15.79 20.36
N LYS A 137 -10.95 17.07 20.41
CA LYS A 137 -10.98 17.86 21.66
C LYS A 137 -12.41 18.03 22.19
N SER A 138 -13.43 17.98 21.33
CA SER A 138 -14.86 18.02 21.70
C SER A 138 -15.42 16.69 22.19
N GLY A 139 -14.63 15.61 22.25
CA GLY A 139 -15.08 14.30 22.74
C GLY A 139 -15.75 13.43 21.69
N GLU A 140 -15.79 13.83 20.43
CA GLU A 140 -16.31 13.03 19.32
C GLU A 140 -15.22 12.11 18.73
N LEU A 141 -15.61 10.97 18.17
CA LEU A 141 -14.68 10.14 17.42
C LEU A 141 -14.15 10.89 16.19
N ARG A 142 -12.88 10.66 15.86
CA ARG A 142 -12.27 11.23 14.65
C ARG A 142 -12.97 10.70 13.41
N LYS A 143 -13.20 11.57 12.45
CA LYS A 143 -13.79 11.19 11.15
C LYS A 143 -12.82 10.34 10.34
N ALA A 144 -13.37 9.46 9.51
CA ALA A 144 -12.62 8.72 8.50
C ALA A 144 -11.81 9.66 7.60
N SER A 145 -10.60 9.23 7.27
CA SER A 145 -9.73 9.91 6.31
C SER A 145 -8.80 8.93 5.64
N PHE A 146 -8.22 9.31 4.51
CA PHE A 146 -7.29 8.45 3.76
C PHE A 146 -6.06 7.99 4.58
N ASN A 147 -5.68 8.72 5.63
CA ASN A 147 -4.58 8.34 6.52
C ASN A 147 -4.83 7.03 7.30
N TYR A 148 -6.08 6.60 7.40
CA TYR A 148 -6.48 5.36 8.07
C TYR A 148 -6.64 4.19 7.10
N VAL A 149 -6.51 4.42 5.79
CA VAL A 149 -6.50 3.35 4.78
C VAL A 149 -5.29 2.46 5.04
N ASP A 150 -5.54 1.21 5.41
CA ASP A 150 -4.53 0.20 5.65
C ASP A 150 -4.60 -0.93 4.60
N ASP A 151 -3.71 -1.91 4.75
CA ASP A 151 -3.58 -3.00 3.78
C ASP A 151 -4.88 -3.82 3.65
N ARG A 152 -5.66 -3.97 4.73
CA ARG A 152 -6.94 -4.70 4.70
C ARG A 152 -7.97 -3.99 3.83
N ILE A 153 -8.01 -2.66 3.93
CA ILE A 153 -8.90 -1.82 3.11
C ILE A 153 -8.43 -1.86 1.66
N ILE A 154 -7.13 -1.74 1.41
CA ILE A 154 -6.54 -1.84 0.06
C ILE A 154 -6.91 -3.18 -0.57
N ILE A 155 -6.74 -4.30 0.14
CA ILE A 155 -7.10 -5.64 -0.32
C ILE A 155 -8.59 -5.71 -0.67
N ALA A 156 -9.48 -5.20 0.20
CA ALA A 156 -10.92 -5.22 -0.05
C ALA A 156 -11.30 -4.42 -1.30
N VAL A 157 -10.71 -3.23 -1.49
CA VAL A 157 -10.94 -2.41 -2.68
C VAL A 157 -10.39 -3.08 -3.94
N MET A 158 -9.18 -3.64 -3.89
CA MET A 158 -8.59 -4.32 -5.05
C MET A 158 -9.38 -5.56 -5.45
N LYS A 159 -9.85 -6.36 -4.48
CA LYS A 159 -10.74 -7.49 -4.76
C LYS A 159 -12.02 -7.06 -5.47
N ARG A 160 -12.62 -5.96 -5.04
CA ARG A 160 -13.82 -5.41 -5.69
C ARG A 160 -13.52 -4.87 -7.09
N LEU A 161 -12.48 -4.05 -7.24
CA LEU A 161 -12.11 -3.43 -8.51
C LEU A 161 -11.82 -4.48 -9.59
N TRP A 162 -11.03 -5.48 -9.25
CA TRP A 162 -10.58 -6.53 -10.17
C TRP A 162 -11.46 -7.78 -10.15
N LYS A 163 -12.59 -7.75 -9.41
CA LYS A 163 -13.51 -8.88 -9.27
C LYS A 163 -12.80 -10.18 -8.84
N ILE A 164 -11.79 -10.04 -7.97
CA ILE A 164 -11.00 -11.18 -7.48
C ILE A 164 -11.87 -11.97 -6.49
N PRO A 165 -12.13 -13.27 -6.75
CA PRO A 165 -12.96 -14.07 -5.86
C PRO A 165 -12.27 -14.29 -4.51
N GLU A 166 -13.08 -14.51 -3.46
CA GLU A 166 -12.55 -14.94 -2.16
C GLU A 166 -11.83 -16.28 -2.33
N PRO A 167 -10.65 -16.44 -1.70
CA PRO A 167 -9.91 -17.69 -1.78
C PRO A 167 -10.75 -18.81 -1.17
N LYS A 168 -11.01 -19.84 -1.96
CA LYS A 168 -11.63 -21.07 -1.44
C LYS A 168 -10.57 -21.85 -0.65
N PRO A 169 -10.98 -22.54 0.45
CA PRO A 169 -10.07 -23.48 1.11
C PRO A 169 -9.44 -24.41 0.06
N PHE A 170 -8.11 -24.56 0.08
CA PHE A 170 -7.33 -25.42 -0.83
C PHE A 170 -7.12 -24.91 -2.28
N LYS A 171 -7.51 -23.68 -2.64
CA LYS A 171 -7.06 -23.10 -3.92
C LYS A 171 -5.98 -22.05 -3.68
N PRO A 172 -4.85 -22.13 -4.42
CA PRO A 172 -3.80 -21.12 -4.30
C PRO A 172 -4.33 -19.72 -4.67
N ASN A 173 -3.70 -18.69 -4.13
CA ASN A 173 -4.01 -17.31 -4.47
C ASN A 173 -3.97 -17.13 -6.00
N ILE A 174 -5.09 -16.66 -6.54
CA ILE A 174 -5.19 -16.32 -7.96
C ILE A 174 -4.22 -15.17 -8.22
N TYR A 175 -3.46 -15.25 -9.28
CA TYR A 175 -2.44 -14.27 -9.70
C TYR A 175 -1.22 -14.10 -8.78
N GLY A 176 -0.99 -14.95 -7.77
CA GLY A 176 0.15 -14.83 -6.84
C GLY A 176 0.05 -13.68 -5.83
N LEU A 177 -1.15 -13.10 -5.66
CA LEU A 177 -1.40 -11.96 -4.76
C LEU A 177 -1.20 -12.35 -3.29
N LYS A 178 -0.16 -11.83 -2.67
CA LYS A 178 0.14 -11.92 -1.24
C LYS A 178 0.98 -10.72 -0.79
N ASP A 179 0.97 -10.43 0.49
CA ASP A 179 1.84 -9.41 1.12
C ASP A 179 1.95 -8.11 0.29
N ASP A 180 3.15 -7.71 -0.10
CA ASP A 180 3.43 -6.45 -0.80
C ASP A 180 2.84 -6.39 -2.23
N SER A 181 2.49 -7.53 -2.83
CA SER A 181 1.90 -7.52 -4.18
C SER A 181 0.50 -6.90 -4.25
N TRP A 182 -0.25 -6.85 -3.13
CA TRP A 182 -1.49 -6.09 -3.06
C TRP A 182 -1.27 -4.58 -3.17
N GLN A 183 -0.16 -4.09 -2.58
CA GLN A 183 0.25 -2.68 -2.69
C GLN A 183 0.68 -2.38 -4.14
N ALA A 184 1.42 -3.29 -4.76
CA ALA A 184 1.82 -3.16 -6.17
C ALA A 184 0.60 -3.13 -7.10
N LEU A 185 -0.42 -3.98 -6.86
CA LEU A 185 -1.66 -3.95 -7.61
C LEU A 185 -2.41 -2.63 -7.43
N ALA A 186 -2.48 -2.10 -6.21
CA ALA A 186 -3.13 -0.82 -5.94
C ALA A 186 -2.41 0.35 -6.64
N LEU A 187 -1.08 0.34 -6.65
CA LEU A 187 -0.26 1.34 -7.33
C LEU A 187 -0.46 1.31 -8.85
N ALA A 188 -0.44 0.11 -9.44
CA ALA A 188 -0.69 -0.07 -10.87
C ALA A 188 -2.13 0.33 -11.25
N SER A 189 -3.12 -0.02 -10.42
CA SER A 189 -4.52 0.38 -10.61
C SER A 189 -4.71 1.90 -10.51
N TYR A 190 -4.00 2.57 -9.60
CA TYR A 190 -3.99 4.02 -9.52
C TYR A 190 -3.46 4.65 -10.83
N TYR A 191 -2.40 4.10 -11.40
CA TYR A 191 -1.86 4.59 -12.67
C TYR A 191 -2.87 4.45 -13.82
N LEU A 192 -3.62 3.35 -13.88
CA LEU A 192 -4.61 3.14 -14.93
C LEU A 192 -5.90 3.95 -14.74
N TYR A 193 -6.40 4.06 -13.52
CA TYR A 193 -7.75 4.54 -13.26
C TYR A 193 -7.82 5.79 -12.38
N GLY A 194 -6.76 6.12 -11.68
CA GLY A 194 -6.72 7.21 -10.70
C GLY A 194 -6.20 8.53 -11.24
N LEU A 195 -5.58 8.53 -12.42
CA LEU A 195 -5.14 9.76 -13.06
C LEU A 195 -6.30 10.42 -13.81
N PRO A 196 -6.43 11.76 -13.76
CA PRO A 196 -7.42 12.45 -14.59
C PRO A 196 -7.13 12.15 -16.06
N THR A 197 -8.15 11.72 -16.78
CA THR A 197 -8.10 11.61 -18.25
C THR A 197 -7.85 13.02 -18.81
N THR A 198 -6.68 13.23 -19.38
CA THR A 198 -6.32 14.47 -20.11
C THR A 198 -7.07 14.55 -21.42
#